data_f4ffcf824a6eb6cebcb781d7bf2bd4df
#
_entry.id   f4ffcf824a6eb6cebcb781d7bf2bd4df
#
_cell.length_a   1.000
_cell.length_b   1.000
_cell.length_c   1.000
_cell.angle_alpha   90.00
_cell.angle_beta   90.00
_cell.angle_gamma   90.00
#
_symmetry.space_group_name_H-M   'P 1'
#
loop_
_entity.id
_entity.type
_entity.pdbx_description
1 polymer ?
#
loop_
_entity_poly.entity_id
_entity_poly.type
_entity_poly.pdbx_seq_one_letter_code
_entity_poly.pdbx_strand_id
1 'polypeptide(L)'
;FWLALYPLSLIYSFLFLSNTFFQMIGWYVFLLILMTWSLSCPSQVLERSGVYLWGCVYCFLFPFFWVKAGIEYSRFSLLFFVLLVWINDIFAYLIGTRWGRHKVAPTVSPKKSWEGLAGGVLTTTVLSIIMGRFWLGLSPWMSALAGCSIAFLSFAGDLFESALKRKTGVKDSGRFLPGHGGVLDRFDSFFTVGPLVYFLSRLFWKG
;
A
#
# COMPACT_ATOMS: atom_id res chain seq x y z
N PHE A 1 0.17 5.63 -28.90
CA PHE A 1 -1.26 5.96 -29.08
C PHE A 1 -2.13 5.21 -28.05
N TRP A 2 -2.02 3.91 -27.90
CA TRP A 2 -2.76 3.10 -26.92
C TRP A 2 -2.43 3.48 -25.46
N LEU A 3 -1.19 3.84 -25.16
CA LEU A 3 -0.74 4.29 -23.83
C LEU A 3 -1.35 5.65 -23.42
N ALA A 4 -1.71 6.50 -24.38
CA ALA A 4 -2.36 7.79 -24.10
C ALA A 4 -3.89 7.67 -23.93
N LEU A 5 -4.53 6.67 -24.52
CA LEU A 5 -5.97 6.43 -24.38
C LEU A 5 -6.32 5.74 -23.06
N TYR A 6 -5.40 4.98 -22.50
CA TYR A 6 -5.61 4.26 -21.23
C TYR A 6 -5.88 5.17 -20.03
N PRO A 7 -5.09 6.24 -19.76
CA PRO A 7 -5.41 7.16 -18.66
C PRO A 7 -6.73 7.90 -18.88
N LEU A 8 -7.12 8.21 -20.12
CA LEU A 8 -8.41 8.83 -20.42
C LEU A 8 -9.58 7.90 -20.14
N SER A 9 -9.47 6.61 -20.48
CA SER A 9 -10.50 5.61 -20.16
C SER A 9 -10.63 5.38 -18.65
N LEU A 10 -9.53 5.49 -17.94
CA LEU A 10 -9.49 5.36 -16.48
C LEU A 10 -10.09 6.60 -15.79
N ILE A 11 -9.78 7.81 -16.28
CA ILE A 11 -10.41 9.06 -15.81
C ILE A 11 -11.91 9.02 -16.10
N TYR A 12 -12.31 8.54 -17.28
CA TYR A 12 -13.72 8.38 -17.63
C TYR A 12 -14.43 7.37 -16.72
N SER A 13 -13.83 6.21 -16.47
CA SER A 13 -14.36 5.22 -15.53
C SER A 13 -14.47 5.75 -14.12
N PHE A 14 -13.50 6.56 -13.69
CA PHE A 14 -13.47 7.19 -12.38
C PHE A 14 -14.59 8.24 -12.20
N LEU A 15 -14.89 8.99 -13.25
CA LEU A 15 -15.88 10.08 -13.23
C LEU A 15 -17.32 9.61 -13.45
N PHE A 16 -17.54 8.54 -14.22
CA PHE A 16 -18.87 8.21 -14.74
C PHE A 16 -19.49 6.90 -14.25
N LEU A 17 -18.69 5.95 -13.71
CA LEU A 17 -19.25 4.71 -13.18
C LEU A 17 -19.58 4.87 -11.69
N SER A 18 -20.86 4.91 -11.37
CA SER A 18 -21.39 5.05 -9.99
C SER A 18 -21.06 3.84 -9.08
N ASN A 19 -20.55 2.75 -9.62
CA ASN A 19 -20.28 1.52 -8.86
C ASN A 19 -18.79 1.44 -8.49
N THR A 20 -18.43 2.21 -7.46
CA THR A 20 -17.05 2.36 -6.96
C THR A 20 -16.38 1.04 -6.55
N PHE A 21 -17.16 -0.03 -6.27
CA PHE A 21 -16.62 -1.35 -5.91
C PHE A 21 -15.85 -2.00 -7.09
N PHE A 22 -16.50 -2.09 -8.26
CA PHE A 22 -15.87 -2.65 -9.46
C PHE A 22 -14.72 -1.76 -9.96
N GLN A 23 -14.83 -0.45 -9.80
CA GLN A 23 -13.73 0.47 -10.13
C GLN A 23 -12.49 0.18 -9.28
N MET A 24 -12.64 -0.01 -7.99
CA MET A 24 -11.51 -0.27 -7.10
C MET A 24 -10.85 -1.62 -7.37
N ILE A 25 -11.64 -2.67 -7.58
CA ILE A 25 -11.10 -3.97 -8.00
C ILE A 25 -10.37 -3.84 -9.34
N GLY A 26 -10.96 -3.15 -10.32
CA GLY A 26 -10.35 -2.90 -11.61
C GLY A 26 -9.01 -2.16 -11.49
N TRP A 27 -8.93 -1.16 -10.61
CA TRP A 27 -7.69 -0.43 -10.32
C TRP A 27 -6.63 -1.33 -9.69
N TYR A 28 -6.99 -2.16 -8.71
CA TYR A 28 -6.06 -3.09 -8.10
C TYR A 28 -5.52 -4.12 -9.08
N VAL A 29 -6.41 -4.72 -9.87
CA VAL A 29 -6.02 -5.68 -10.91
C VAL A 29 -5.13 -5.01 -11.96
N PHE A 30 -5.49 -3.79 -12.39
CA PHE A 30 -4.67 -3.01 -13.33
C PHE A 30 -3.29 -2.70 -12.77
N LEU A 31 -3.19 -2.29 -11.50
CA LEU A 31 -1.92 -2.00 -10.86
C LEU A 31 -1.06 -3.25 -10.68
N LEU A 32 -1.66 -4.38 -10.32
CA LEU A 32 -0.96 -5.67 -10.28
C LEU A 32 -0.44 -6.09 -11.66
N ILE A 33 -1.24 -5.89 -12.72
CA ILE A 33 -0.82 -6.17 -14.09
C ILE A 33 0.32 -5.25 -14.51
N LEU A 34 0.24 -3.95 -14.24
CA LEU A 34 1.32 -3.00 -14.51
C LEU A 34 2.60 -3.36 -13.74
N MET A 35 2.44 -3.76 -12.49
CA MET A 35 3.52 -4.18 -11.62
C MET A 35 4.25 -5.40 -12.20
N THR A 36 3.51 -6.46 -12.54
CA THR A 36 4.08 -7.68 -13.13
C THR A 36 4.67 -7.41 -14.50
N TRP A 37 4.01 -6.58 -15.30
CA TRP A 37 4.48 -6.23 -16.65
C TRP A 37 5.76 -5.36 -16.61
N SER A 38 5.86 -4.37 -15.73
CA SER A 38 7.06 -3.55 -15.56
C SER A 38 8.29 -4.35 -15.11
N LEU A 39 8.07 -5.42 -14.35
CA LEU A 39 9.13 -6.33 -13.92
C LEU A 39 9.56 -7.30 -15.01
N SER A 40 8.71 -7.59 -15.99
CA SER A 40 8.90 -8.63 -17.02
C SER A 40 9.35 -8.09 -18.37
N CYS A 41 9.32 -6.77 -18.61
CA CYS A 41 9.53 -6.20 -19.95
C CYS A 41 11.02 -5.99 -20.27
N PRO A 42 11.56 -6.56 -21.37
CA PRO A 42 12.99 -6.54 -21.69
C PRO A 42 13.51 -5.27 -22.38
N SER A 43 12.63 -4.39 -22.91
CA SER A 43 13.08 -3.21 -23.65
C SER A 43 13.25 -1.97 -22.77
N GLN A 44 14.40 -1.32 -22.81
CA GLN A 44 14.73 -0.16 -21.97
C GLN A 44 13.77 1.04 -22.10
N VAL A 45 13.21 1.27 -23.28
CA VAL A 45 12.28 2.39 -23.53
C VAL A 45 10.91 2.11 -22.89
N LEU A 46 10.41 0.90 -23.05
CA LEU A 46 9.14 0.47 -22.46
C LEU A 46 9.24 0.36 -20.94
N GLU A 47 10.38 -0.07 -20.45
CA GLU A 47 10.70 -0.18 -19.03
C GLU A 47 10.73 1.21 -18.35
N ARG A 48 11.34 2.21 -18.97
CA ARG A 48 11.35 3.58 -18.45
C ARG A 48 9.96 4.21 -18.44
N SER A 49 9.19 4.08 -19.51
CA SER A 49 7.82 4.61 -19.54
C SER A 49 6.89 3.93 -18.54
N GLY A 50 7.05 2.62 -18.33
CA GLY A 50 6.33 1.88 -17.29
C GLY A 50 6.65 2.37 -15.89
N VAL A 51 7.91 2.64 -15.58
CA VAL A 51 8.35 3.18 -14.29
C VAL A 51 7.79 4.59 -14.05
N TYR A 52 7.81 5.47 -15.07
CA TYR A 52 7.23 6.81 -14.94
C TYR A 52 5.72 6.77 -14.72
N LEU A 53 5.00 5.96 -15.49
CA LEU A 53 3.55 5.82 -15.33
C LEU A 53 3.20 5.26 -13.95
N TRP A 54 3.94 4.26 -13.50
CA TRP A 54 3.78 3.70 -12.17
C TRP A 54 4.06 4.73 -11.08
N GLY A 55 5.14 5.51 -11.22
CA GLY A 55 5.48 6.59 -10.30
C GLY A 55 4.36 7.62 -10.18
N CYS A 56 3.77 8.03 -11.30
CA CYS A 56 2.63 8.93 -11.29
C CYS A 56 1.41 8.34 -10.57
N VAL A 57 1.04 7.10 -10.89
CA VAL A 57 -0.09 6.42 -10.23
C VAL A 57 0.17 6.28 -8.73
N TYR A 58 1.36 5.86 -8.36
CA TYR A 58 1.75 5.63 -6.98
C TYR A 58 1.77 6.92 -6.16
N CYS A 59 2.38 7.99 -6.69
CA CYS A 59 2.54 9.25 -5.97
C CYS A 59 1.27 10.12 -5.93
N PHE A 60 0.37 10.00 -6.89
CA PHE A 60 -0.83 10.86 -6.95
C PHE A 60 -2.11 10.11 -6.62
N LEU A 61 -2.33 8.94 -7.20
CA LEU A 61 -3.60 8.23 -7.04
C LEU A 61 -3.73 7.60 -5.64
N PHE A 62 -2.67 7.04 -5.09
CA PHE A 62 -2.75 6.38 -3.80
C PHE A 62 -2.97 7.34 -2.63
N PRO A 63 -2.23 8.45 -2.50
CA PRO A 63 -2.53 9.48 -1.51
C PRO A 63 -3.92 10.09 -1.67
N PHE A 64 -4.43 10.20 -2.89
CA PHE A 64 -5.78 10.69 -3.15
C PHE A 64 -6.85 9.86 -2.42
N PHE A 65 -6.71 8.54 -2.34
CA PHE A 65 -7.65 7.69 -1.61
C PHE A 65 -7.66 7.94 -0.10
N TRP A 66 -6.52 8.29 0.49
CA TRP A 66 -6.44 8.72 1.89
C TRP A 66 -7.22 10.01 2.13
N VAL A 67 -7.00 11.01 1.27
CA VAL A 67 -7.72 12.29 1.36
C VAL A 67 -9.21 12.07 1.17
N LYS A 68 -9.61 11.29 0.16
CA LYS A 68 -11.00 10.97 -0.11
C LYS A 68 -11.68 10.23 1.05
N ALA A 69 -11.01 9.26 1.65
CA ALA A 69 -11.51 8.57 2.83
C ALA A 69 -11.73 9.54 4.01
N GLY A 70 -10.82 10.50 4.22
CA GLY A 70 -10.94 11.50 5.27
C GLY A 70 -12.06 12.53 5.07
N ILE A 71 -12.38 12.82 3.83
CA ILE A 71 -13.47 13.76 3.49
C ILE A 71 -14.84 13.07 3.60
N GLU A 72 -14.95 11.85 3.07
CA GLU A 72 -16.23 11.15 2.95
C GLU A 72 -16.66 10.41 4.23
N TYR A 73 -15.70 10.01 5.07
CA TYR A 73 -15.99 9.18 6.25
C TYR A 73 -15.65 9.91 7.55
N SER A 74 -14.83 9.34 8.41
CA SER A 74 -14.49 9.90 9.71
C SER A 74 -12.99 10.12 9.88
N ARG A 75 -12.60 11.24 10.52
CA ARG A 75 -11.20 11.48 10.89
C ARG A 75 -10.68 10.41 11.86
N PHE A 76 -11.54 9.87 12.73
CA PHE A 76 -11.18 8.77 13.63
C PHE A 76 -10.92 7.47 12.87
N SER A 77 -11.66 7.22 11.76
CA SER A 77 -11.37 6.08 10.90
C SER A 77 -10.02 6.18 10.22
N LEU A 78 -9.65 7.37 9.75
CA LEU A 78 -8.31 7.60 9.19
C LEU A 78 -7.22 7.34 10.22
N LEU A 79 -7.36 7.88 11.42
CA LEU A 79 -6.40 7.68 12.50
C LEU A 79 -6.23 6.18 12.83
N PHE A 80 -7.33 5.44 12.87
CA PHE A 80 -7.32 3.99 13.05
C PHE A 80 -6.44 3.30 12.00
N PHE A 81 -6.66 3.59 10.72
CA PHE A 81 -5.89 2.98 9.64
C PHE A 81 -4.42 3.39 9.63
N VAL A 82 -4.12 4.67 9.89
CA VAL A 82 -2.73 5.16 10.04
C VAL A 82 -2.00 4.40 11.13
N LEU A 83 -2.63 4.22 12.28
CA LEU A 83 -2.05 3.49 13.38
C LEU A 83 -1.82 2.01 13.05
N LEU A 84 -2.71 1.37 12.29
CA LEU A 84 -2.53 -0.02 11.86
C LEU A 84 -1.28 -0.18 10.96
N VAL A 85 -1.04 0.76 10.04
CA VAL A 85 0.16 0.75 9.20
C VAL A 85 1.41 0.90 10.08
N TRP A 86 1.45 1.86 10.99
CA TRP A 86 2.60 2.06 11.88
C TRP A 86 2.83 0.87 12.81
N ILE A 87 1.78 0.30 13.38
CA ILE A 87 1.86 -0.91 14.20
C ILE A 87 2.51 -2.05 13.41
N ASN A 88 2.04 -2.28 12.18
CA ASN A 88 2.60 -3.31 11.32
C ASN A 88 4.10 -3.10 11.09
N ASP A 89 4.51 -1.91 10.70
CA ASP A 89 5.91 -1.62 10.36
C ASP A 89 6.81 -1.76 11.61
N ILE A 90 6.36 -1.29 12.77
CA ILE A 90 7.10 -1.41 14.04
C ILE A 90 7.26 -2.89 14.42
N PHE A 91 6.17 -3.65 14.47
CA PHE A 91 6.22 -5.03 14.94
C PHE A 91 6.85 -5.98 13.91
N ALA A 92 6.63 -5.77 12.62
CA ALA A 92 7.34 -6.50 11.59
C ALA A 92 8.86 -6.30 11.68
N TYR A 93 9.31 -5.06 11.96
CA TYR A 93 10.71 -4.76 12.19
C TYR A 93 11.24 -5.39 13.48
N LEU A 94 10.57 -5.22 14.61
CA LEU A 94 11.01 -5.75 15.92
C LEU A 94 11.12 -7.29 15.88
N ILE A 95 10.09 -7.95 15.38
CA ILE A 95 10.06 -9.41 15.29
C ILE A 95 11.04 -9.91 14.25
N GLY A 96 11.12 -9.25 13.11
CA GLY A 96 12.03 -9.60 12.03
C GLY A 96 13.51 -9.44 12.39
N THR A 97 13.87 -8.46 13.22
CA THR A 97 15.25 -8.28 13.70
C THR A 97 15.63 -9.27 14.79
N ARG A 98 14.69 -9.64 15.67
CA ARG A 98 14.98 -10.53 16.80
C ARG A 98 14.88 -12.02 16.45
N TRP A 99 13.89 -12.39 15.64
CA TRP A 99 13.59 -13.81 15.34
C TRP A 99 13.62 -14.14 13.85
N GLY A 100 13.87 -13.16 12.96
CA GLY A 100 13.84 -13.35 11.51
C GLY A 100 14.99 -14.20 10.96
N ARG A 101 14.73 -15.47 10.73
CA ARG A 101 15.69 -16.43 10.17
C ARG A 101 15.53 -16.57 8.65
N HIS A 102 14.29 -16.61 8.16
CA HIS A 102 13.98 -16.85 6.75
C HIS A 102 13.72 -15.50 6.05
N LYS A 103 14.63 -15.12 5.14
CA LYS A 103 14.51 -13.86 4.41
C LYS A 103 13.50 -13.98 3.27
N VAL A 104 12.62 -12.96 3.11
CA VAL A 104 11.60 -12.94 2.04
C VAL A 104 12.24 -12.66 0.68
N ALA A 105 13.10 -11.65 0.61
CA ALA A 105 13.76 -11.22 -0.62
C ALA A 105 15.18 -10.73 -0.32
N PRO A 106 16.19 -11.62 -0.21
CA PRO A 106 17.54 -11.27 0.20
C PRO A 106 18.22 -10.23 -0.68
N THR A 107 17.96 -10.27 -1.98
CA THR A 107 18.55 -9.35 -2.98
C THR A 107 17.91 -7.97 -3.00
N VAL A 108 16.63 -7.87 -2.62
CA VAL A 108 15.83 -6.64 -2.67
C VAL A 108 15.85 -5.94 -1.32
N SER A 109 15.47 -6.66 -0.27
CA SER A 109 15.37 -6.14 1.10
C SER A 109 15.89 -7.20 2.10
N PRO A 110 17.21 -7.22 2.41
CA PRO A 110 17.82 -8.25 3.25
C PRO A 110 17.35 -8.23 4.71
N LYS A 111 16.71 -7.14 5.15
CA LYS A 111 16.18 -7.02 6.51
C LYS A 111 14.81 -7.68 6.69
N LYS A 112 14.01 -7.85 5.63
CA LYS A 112 12.67 -8.43 5.70
C LYS A 112 12.70 -9.94 5.81
N SER A 113 11.91 -10.49 6.74
CA SER A 113 11.78 -11.92 7.02
C SER A 113 10.33 -12.36 7.08
N TRP A 114 10.08 -13.65 6.85
CA TRP A 114 8.76 -14.27 6.97
C TRP A 114 8.22 -14.21 8.40
N GLU A 115 9.09 -14.36 9.40
CA GLU A 115 8.75 -14.26 10.80
C GLU A 115 8.33 -12.81 11.15
N GLY A 116 9.02 -11.82 10.57
CA GLY A 116 8.64 -10.42 10.71
C GLY A 116 7.27 -10.14 10.10
N LEU A 117 6.99 -10.65 8.90
CA LEU A 117 5.67 -10.55 8.27
C LEU A 117 4.58 -11.19 9.14
N ALA A 118 4.78 -12.44 9.55
CA ALA A 118 3.80 -13.15 10.38
C ALA A 118 3.53 -12.43 11.71
N GLY A 119 4.60 -11.94 12.36
CA GLY A 119 4.48 -11.17 13.60
C GLY A 119 3.78 -9.83 13.41
N GLY A 120 4.11 -9.09 12.34
CA GLY A 120 3.43 -7.84 11.99
C GLY A 120 1.94 -8.07 11.72
N VAL A 121 1.59 -9.06 10.90
CA VAL A 121 0.19 -9.41 10.61
C VAL A 121 -0.56 -9.81 11.88
N LEU A 122 0.01 -10.67 12.70
CA LEU A 122 -0.64 -11.13 13.94
C LEU A 122 -0.90 -9.97 14.92
N THR A 123 0.13 -9.17 15.22
CA THR A 123 0.01 -8.06 16.16
C THR A 123 -0.93 -6.97 15.66
N THR A 124 -0.83 -6.61 14.36
CA THR A 124 -1.73 -5.63 13.77
C THR A 124 -3.17 -6.10 13.77
N THR A 125 -3.42 -7.37 13.48
CA THR A 125 -4.78 -7.95 13.52
C THR A 125 -5.36 -7.92 14.93
N VAL A 126 -4.58 -8.33 15.94
CA VAL A 126 -5.03 -8.32 17.33
C VAL A 126 -5.34 -6.89 17.81
N LEU A 127 -4.42 -5.95 17.56
CA LEU A 127 -4.61 -4.55 17.94
C LEU A 127 -5.75 -3.89 17.14
N SER A 128 -5.93 -4.27 15.88
CA SER A 128 -7.08 -3.83 15.09
C SER A 128 -8.42 -4.27 15.70
N ILE A 129 -8.52 -5.50 16.20
CA ILE A 129 -9.74 -5.98 16.87
C ILE A 129 -10.02 -5.16 18.13
N ILE A 130 -9.00 -4.92 18.94
CA ILE A 130 -9.13 -4.12 20.17
C ILE A 130 -9.54 -2.68 19.83
N MET A 131 -8.76 -2.00 19.02
CA MET A 131 -9.00 -0.59 18.68
C MET A 131 -10.30 -0.41 17.89
N GLY A 132 -10.60 -1.28 16.94
CA GLY A 132 -11.82 -1.22 16.13
C GLY A 132 -13.07 -1.37 16.98
N ARG A 133 -13.03 -2.26 18.00
CA ARG A 133 -14.13 -2.44 18.92
C ARG A 133 -14.36 -1.21 19.80
N PHE A 134 -13.29 -0.69 20.42
CA PHE A 134 -13.40 0.40 21.39
C PHE A 134 -13.56 1.79 20.77
N TRP A 135 -12.97 2.06 19.63
CA TRP A 135 -12.98 3.40 19.02
C TRP A 135 -14.07 3.58 17.98
N LEU A 136 -14.38 2.53 17.22
CA LEU A 136 -15.22 2.62 16.04
C LEU A 136 -16.48 1.75 16.14
N GLY A 137 -16.63 0.97 17.20
CA GLY A 137 -17.76 0.07 17.37
C GLY A 137 -17.84 -1.07 16.34
N LEU A 138 -16.72 -1.34 15.63
CA LEU A 138 -16.69 -2.37 14.60
C LEU A 138 -16.83 -3.76 15.17
N SER A 139 -17.40 -4.67 14.38
CA SER A 139 -17.41 -6.08 14.73
C SER A 139 -15.97 -6.64 14.74
N PRO A 140 -15.69 -7.64 15.58
CA PRO A 140 -14.34 -8.25 15.63
C PRO A 140 -13.88 -8.77 14.27
N TRP A 141 -14.79 -9.30 13.46
CA TRP A 141 -14.50 -9.80 12.13
C TRP A 141 -14.09 -8.69 11.16
N MET A 142 -14.80 -7.57 11.13
CA MET A 142 -14.43 -6.41 10.30
C MET A 142 -13.07 -5.85 10.69
N SER A 143 -12.83 -5.74 12.00
CA SER A 143 -11.54 -5.27 12.51
C SER A 143 -10.40 -6.23 12.18
N ALA A 144 -10.62 -7.55 12.29
CA ALA A 144 -9.64 -8.56 11.91
C ALA A 144 -9.31 -8.49 10.40
N LEU A 145 -10.34 -8.35 9.57
CA LEU A 145 -10.18 -8.18 8.13
C LEU A 145 -9.33 -6.94 7.81
N ALA A 146 -9.62 -5.80 8.46
CA ALA A 146 -8.84 -4.58 8.29
C ALA A 146 -7.38 -4.77 8.70
N GLY A 147 -7.13 -5.27 9.90
CA GLY A 147 -5.77 -5.47 10.41
C GLY A 147 -4.95 -6.42 9.55
N CYS A 148 -5.50 -7.57 9.19
CA CYS A 148 -4.82 -8.55 8.36
C CYS A 148 -4.50 -8.02 6.95
N SER A 149 -5.50 -7.45 6.28
CA SER A 149 -5.34 -6.97 4.90
C SER A 149 -4.38 -5.77 4.80
N ILE A 150 -4.46 -4.83 5.76
CA ILE A 150 -3.55 -3.69 5.83
C ILE A 150 -2.13 -4.14 6.09
N ALA A 151 -1.91 -5.03 7.06
CA ALA A 151 -0.57 -5.49 7.40
C ALA A 151 0.09 -6.22 6.23
N PHE A 152 -0.64 -7.07 5.54
CA PHE A 152 -0.12 -7.79 4.38
C PHE A 152 0.20 -6.83 3.22
N LEU A 153 -0.70 -5.90 2.91
CA LEU A 153 -0.53 -4.98 1.78
C LEU A 153 0.57 -3.94 2.05
N SER A 154 0.68 -3.43 3.29
CA SER A 154 1.77 -2.55 3.74
C SER A 154 3.13 -3.21 3.53
N PHE A 155 3.28 -4.46 3.99
CA PHE A 155 4.53 -5.21 3.81
C PHE A 155 4.85 -5.46 2.33
N ALA A 156 3.84 -5.81 1.52
CA ALA A 156 4.01 -6.03 0.09
C ALA A 156 4.39 -4.73 -0.65
N GLY A 157 3.80 -3.60 -0.26
CA GLY A 157 4.07 -2.29 -0.84
C GLY A 157 5.51 -1.83 -0.63
N ASP A 158 6.01 -1.89 0.61
CA ASP A 158 7.41 -1.57 0.91
C ASP A 158 8.38 -2.55 0.20
N LEU A 159 8.04 -3.84 0.12
CA LEU A 159 8.86 -4.79 -0.63
C LEU A 159 8.91 -4.44 -2.13
N PHE A 160 7.78 -4.04 -2.70
CA PHE A 160 7.68 -3.64 -4.09
C PHE A 160 8.48 -2.37 -4.37
N GLU A 161 8.34 -1.31 -3.56
CA GLU A 161 9.14 -0.09 -3.70
C GLU A 161 10.64 -0.39 -3.59
N SER A 162 11.03 -1.22 -2.64
CA SER A 162 12.40 -1.69 -2.50
C SER A 162 12.90 -2.40 -3.76
N ALA A 163 12.08 -3.25 -4.40
CA ALA A 163 12.43 -3.92 -5.65
C ALA A 163 12.61 -2.91 -6.80
N LEU A 164 11.73 -1.93 -6.89
CA LEU A 164 11.81 -0.88 -7.92
C LEU A 164 13.09 -0.06 -7.77
N LYS A 165 13.45 0.34 -6.55
CA LYS A 165 14.71 1.06 -6.25
C LYS A 165 15.95 0.24 -6.65
N ARG A 166 15.96 -1.07 -6.37
CA ARG A 166 17.10 -1.93 -6.79
C ARG A 166 17.18 -2.06 -8.30
N LYS A 167 16.05 -2.18 -8.99
CA LYS A 167 16.04 -2.26 -10.46
C LYS A 167 16.56 -0.99 -11.14
N THR A 168 16.34 0.18 -10.54
CA THR A 168 16.87 1.46 -11.02
C THR A 168 18.29 1.78 -10.52
N GLY A 169 18.93 0.88 -9.78
CA GLY A 169 20.29 1.04 -9.27
C GLY A 169 20.43 2.03 -8.11
N VAL A 170 19.30 2.49 -7.53
CA VAL A 170 19.30 3.40 -6.39
C VAL A 170 18.91 2.67 -5.10
N LYS A 171 19.26 3.27 -3.98
CA LYS A 171 18.86 2.76 -2.65
C LYS A 171 17.77 3.61 -2.04
N ASP A 172 17.87 4.92 -2.16
CA ASP A 172 16.96 5.88 -1.58
C ASP A 172 16.28 6.67 -2.69
N SER A 173 15.00 7.02 -2.54
CA SER A 173 14.21 7.73 -3.54
C SER A 173 14.57 9.23 -3.67
N GLY A 174 15.39 9.76 -2.75
CA GLY A 174 15.83 11.14 -2.72
C GLY A 174 16.69 11.49 -1.51
N ARG A 175 17.02 12.79 -1.38
CA ARG A 175 17.81 13.33 -0.26
C ARG A 175 17.09 14.48 0.46
N PHE A 176 15.77 14.51 0.39
CA PHE A 176 14.98 15.62 0.94
C PHE A 176 15.07 15.69 2.47
N LEU A 177 15.15 14.53 3.13
CA LEU A 177 15.32 14.46 4.58
C LEU A 177 16.77 14.12 4.92
N PRO A 178 17.56 15.03 5.52
CA PRO A 178 18.94 14.76 5.90
C PRO A 178 19.03 13.51 6.80
N GLY A 179 19.85 12.53 6.39
CA GLY A 179 20.03 11.25 7.11
C GLY A 179 18.87 10.25 7.02
N HIS A 180 17.76 10.58 6.33
CA HIS A 180 16.56 9.75 6.31
C HIS A 180 16.05 9.37 4.91
N GLY A 181 16.73 9.80 3.83
CA GLY A 181 16.33 9.49 2.46
C GLY A 181 15.25 10.41 1.88
N GLY A 182 14.49 9.93 0.93
CA GLY A 182 13.38 10.67 0.30
C GLY A 182 12.07 10.59 1.07
N VAL A 183 11.14 11.47 0.73
CA VAL A 183 9.76 11.43 1.28
C VAL A 183 9.08 10.12 0.91
N LEU A 184 9.29 9.63 -0.30
CA LEU A 184 8.69 8.37 -0.77
C LEU A 184 9.11 7.18 0.11
N ASP A 185 10.38 7.11 0.52
CA ASP A 185 10.91 6.06 1.40
C ASP A 185 10.24 6.01 2.80
N ARG A 186 9.44 6.99 3.14
CA ARG A 186 8.72 7.10 4.43
C ARG A 186 7.24 6.80 4.33
N PHE A 187 6.68 6.93 3.15
CA PHE A 187 5.26 6.76 2.90
C PHE A 187 4.95 5.60 1.96
N ASP A 188 5.93 4.75 1.66
CA ASP A 188 5.80 3.59 0.78
C ASP A 188 4.68 2.64 1.21
N SER A 189 4.67 2.24 2.47
CA SER A 189 3.62 1.43 3.08
C SER A 189 2.26 2.13 3.02
N PHE A 190 2.23 3.45 3.34
CA PHE A 190 0.98 4.23 3.33
C PHE A 190 0.39 4.36 1.94
N PHE A 191 1.20 4.66 0.93
CA PHE A 191 0.72 4.84 -0.42
C PHE A 191 0.04 3.58 -0.93
N THR A 192 0.67 2.43 -0.76
CA THR A 192 0.13 1.15 -1.23
C THR A 192 -1.21 0.79 -0.56
N VAL A 193 -1.39 1.15 0.71
CA VAL A 193 -2.59 0.83 1.49
C VAL A 193 -3.76 1.78 1.20
N GLY A 194 -3.52 2.96 0.64
CA GLY A 194 -4.54 4.00 0.45
C GLY A 194 -5.85 3.54 -0.21
N PRO A 195 -5.83 2.87 -1.38
CA PRO A 195 -7.04 2.35 -2.00
C PRO A 195 -7.82 1.37 -1.11
N LEU A 196 -7.11 0.51 -0.38
CA LEU A 196 -7.71 -0.44 0.56
C LEU A 196 -8.41 0.28 1.73
N VAL A 197 -7.77 1.32 2.27
CA VAL A 197 -8.33 2.15 3.34
C VAL A 197 -9.66 2.77 2.93
N TYR A 198 -9.71 3.35 1.73
CA TYR A 198 -10.96 3.89 1.20
C TYR A 198 -12.05 2.83 1.05
N PHE A 199 -11.71 1.66 0.52
CA PHE A 199 -12.63 0.53 0.38
C PHE A 199 -13.15 0.05 1.73
N LEU A 200 -12.28 -0.16 2.71
CA LEU A 200 -12.66 -0.60 4.05
C LEU A 200 -13.52 0.47 4.77
N SER A 201 -13.15 1.75 4.63
CA SER A 201 -13.95 2.84 5.16
C SER A 201 -15.37 2.81 4.59
N ARG A 202 -15.51 2.63 3.29
CA ARG A 202 -16.80 2.49 2.64
C ARG A 202 -17.59 1.25 3.09
N LEU A 203 -16.90 0.13 3.32
CA LEU A 203 -17.54 -1.11 3.77
C LEU A 203 -18.04 -0.98 5.21
N PHE A 204 -17.29 -0.32 6.07
CA PHE A 204 -17.57 -0.25 7.51
C PHE A 204 -18.54 0.88 7.86
N TRP A 205 -18.51 1.98 7.14
CA TRP A 205 -19.32 3.19 7.38
C TRP A 205 -20.34 3.48 6.28
N LYS A 206 -20.86 2.46 5.61
CA LYS A 206 -22.10 2.59 4.86
C LYS A 206 -23.24 2.78 5.87
N GLY A 207 -23.42 4.04 6.24
CA GLY A 207 -24.61 4.51 6.91
C GLY A 207 -25.64 4.93 5.90
#